data_3bd3b5e4a12d8530425f1c6d40069beb
#
_entry.id   3bd3b5e4a12d8530425f1c6d40069beb
#
_cell.length_a   1.000
_cell.length_b   1.000
_cell.length_c   1.000
_cell.angle_alpha   90.00
_cell.angle_beta   90.00
_cell.angle_gamma   90.00
#
_symmetry.space_group_name_H-M   'P 1'
#
loop_
_entity.id
_entity.type
_entity.pdbx_description
1 polymer ?
#
loop_
_entity_poly.entity_id
_entity_poly.type
_entity_poly.pdbx_seq_one_letter_code
_entity_poly.pdbx_strand_id
1 'polypeptide(L)'
;LPRPNSTRRDFIRLSAYALGLPAVHAASGLAAAPPGVAYAYVGTYTPNGGGIYLFLIDRATGALAQLQVVDDIRNPTWLAVNAAKTRLYAVSEIDNYDGSHDGAVKSYAIDATTLRLTRIGVVSSAGSMPAYLSVHPSGKFVFVANYGGGNVAVFPVTADGGLGSPSDVRPSVGARHPGRAADDPAGQFGVSDHDTPHVHMVAPDPSGQFVIANDAGLDLTLVWRFDAQAGRLLPADVPVIGAPSGSAPRHFAFHPNGRLFYNLYEHDAKVAVYDYDGTSGTLRHKQTISALPPKFAGSVLASEIKVAAGGRFLYVSNRLHGGLSVFAVAADGQLRMTSETWSHADSPRSIAIDPGGDLLYCCNQRGDSITSFRINGATGALQFTGRFEPVGSPVCMTIFDRG
;
A
#
# COMPACT_ATOMS: atom_id res chain seq x y z
N LEU A 1 23.52 33.40 44.39
CA LEU A 1 23.85 33.34 42.94
C LEU A 1 22.67 32.72 42.20
N PRO A 2 21.96 33.45 41.34
CA PRO A 2 20.81 32.92 40.57
C PRO A 2 21.28 32.14 39.35
N ARG A 3 20.60 31.03 39.05
CA ARG A 3 20.74 30.24 37.80
C ARG A 3 19.99 30.93 36.64
N PRO A 4 20.54 31.00 35.44
CA PRO A 4 19.81 31.52 34.30
C PRO A 4 18.89 30.43 33.71
N ASN A 5 17.61 30.79 33.54
CA ASN A 5 16.65 30.07 32.69
C ASN A 5 17.07 30.18 31.23
N SER A 6 17.45 29.06 30.63
CA SER A 6 17.56 28.98 29.19
C SER A 6 16.32 28.25 28.64
N THR A 7 15.44 28.99 28.05
CA THR A 7 14.29 28.45 27.29
C THR A 7 14.77 27.84 25.96
N ARG A 8 14.35 26.61 25.73
CA ARG A 8 14.60 25.82 24.49
C ARG A 8 13.86 26.38 23.24
N ARG A 9 14.06 27.67 22.92
CA ARG A 9 13.34 28.30 21.78
C ARG A 9 14.24 28.93 20.72
N ASP A 10 15.56 28.78 20.76
CA ASP A 10 16.46 29.50 19.85
C ASP A 10 17.40 28.61 19.01
N PHE A 11 16.92 27.44 18.55
CA PHE A 11 17.62 26.67 17.53
C PHE A 11 16.66 26.16 16.47
N ILE A 12 16.30 26.99 15.54
CA ILE A 12 16.01 26.67 14.14
C ILE A 12 15.90 28.02 13.38
N ARG A 13 17.04 28.61 13.03
CA ARG A 13 17.14 29.46 11.85
C ARG A 13 17.87 28.64 10.80
N LEU A 14 17.12 27.85 10.05
CA LEU A 14 17.58 27.24 8.80
C LEU A 14 17.51 28.30 7.72
N SER A 15 18.66 28.60 7.16
CA SER A 15 18.85 29.46 6.01
C SER A 15 18.05 28.89 4.83
N ALA A 16 17.02 29.60 4.40
CA ALA A 16 16.37 29.36 3.14
C ALA A 16 17.33 29.72 2.00
N TYR A 17 17.97 28.71 1.42
CA TYR A 17 18.52 28.87 0.07
C TYR A 17 17.35 28.87 -0.91
N ALA A 18 16.90 30.07 -1.28
CA ALA A 18 16.01 30.26 -2.39
C ALA A 18 16.79 29.95 -3.69
N LEU A 19 16.76 28.70 -4.11
CA LEU A 19 17.01 28.37 -5.52
C LEU A 19 15.73 28.76 -6.27
N GLY A 20 15.86 29.80 -7.13
CA GLY A 20 14.79 30.35 -7.94
C GLY A 20 14.20 29.29 -8.88
N LEU A 21 13.11 28.67 -8.44
CA LEU A 21 12.17 28.05 -9.34
C LEU A 21 11.33 29.18 -9.93
N PRO A 22 11.11 29.24 -11.25
CA PRO A 22 10.21 30.22 -11.82
C PRO A 22 8.82 30.04 -11.19
N ALA A 23 8.25 31.13 -10.66
CA ALA A 23 6.89 31.16 -10.19
C ALA A 23 5.98 30.72 -11.34
N VAL A 24 5.44 29.50 -11.24
CA VAL A 24 4.41 29.04 -12.16
C VAL A 24 3.15 29.82 -11.83
N HIS A 25 2.93 30.87 -12.57
CA HIS A 25 1.64 31.57 -12.58
C HIS A 25 0.58 30.56 -13.00
N ALA A 26 -0.53 30.53 -12.28
CA ALA A 26 -1.72 29.77 -12.63
C ALA A 26 -2.22 30.22 -14.01
N ALA A 27 -1.75 29.55 -15.06
CA ALA A 27 -2.24 29.68 -16.42
C ALA A 27 -3.19 28.52 -16.69
N SER A 28 -4.42 28.87 -17.00
CA SER A 28 -5.46 28.00 -17.56
C SER A 28 -4.91 27.20 -18.75
N GLY A 29 -4.98 25.86 -18.66
CA GLY A 29 -4.60 24.90 -19.71
C GLY A 29 -3.19 24.31 -19.48
N LEU A 30 -3.10 23.26 -18.68
CA LEU A 30 -1.89 22.45 -18.67
C LEU A 30 -1.80 21.71 -20.02
N ALA A 31 -0.81 22.11 -20.84
CA ALA A 31 -0.34 21.35 -21.97
C ALA A 31 -0.01 19.90 -21.54
N ALA A 32 0.07 18.96 -22.49
CA ALA A 32 0.53 17.60 -22.22
C ALA A 32 1.73 17.62 -21.28
N ALA A 33 1.74 16.75 -20.25
CA ALA A 33 2.83 16.73 -19.28
C ALA A 33 4.17 16.62 -20.02
N PRO A 34 5.17 17.43 -19.67
CA PRO A 34 6.48 17.32 -20.31
C PRO A 34 7.01 15.89 -20.10
N PRO A 35 7.77 15.33 -21.07
CA PRO A 35 8.39 14.02 -20.90
C PRO A 35 9.26 14.03 -19.63
N GLY A 36 9.16 13.00 -18.82
CA GLY A 36 9.91 12.88 -17.55
C GLY A 36 9.17 13.26 -16.28
N VAL A 37 7.84 13.52 -16.32
CA VAL A 37 7.02 13.72 -15.12
C VAL A 37 6.02 12.59 -14.91
N ALA A 38 5.77 12.29 -13.64
CA ALA A 38 4.69 11.41 -13.20
C ALA A 38 3.89 12.12 -12.10
N TYR A 39 2.82 11.50 -11.65
CA TYR A 39 1.98 12.03 -10.58
C TYR A 39 1.75 10.98 -9.52
N ALA A 40 1.50 11.43 -8.29
CA ALA A 40 1.18 10.55 -7.19
C ALA A 40 0.04 11.08 -6.33
N TYR A 41 -0.84 10.18 -5.93
CA TYR A 41 -1.71 10.42 -4.77
C TYR A 41 -1.13 9.73 -3.56
N VAL A 42 -1.12 10.44 -2.43
CA VAL A 42 -0.61 9.97 -1.14
C VAL A 42 -1.72 10.05 -0.10
N GLY A 43 -2.00 8.95 0.56
CA GLY A 43 -2.92 8.89 1.68
C GLY A 43 -2.18 8.94 3.01
N THR A 44 -2.84 9.46 4.05
CA THR A 44 -2.22 9.76 5.34
C THR A 44 -3.10 9.35 6.52
N TYR A 45 -2.52 9.23 7.72
CA TYR A 45 -3.29 9.19 8.98
C TYR A 45 -3.47 10.58 9.57
N THR A 46 -4.67 10.88 10.05
CA THR A 46 -4.93 12.06 10.89
C THR A 46 -4.52 11.77 12.36
N PRO A 47 -4.15 12.80 13.18
CA PRO A 47 -4.18 14.23 12.88
C PRO A 47 -2.93 14.78 12.17
N ASN A 48 -1.81 14.04 12.07
CA ASN A 48 -0.59 14.56 11.46
C ASN A 48 -0.75 14.80 9.95
N GLY A 49 -1.45 13.87 9.26
CA GLY A 49 -1.74 13.99 7.85
C GLY A 49 -3.01 14.78 7.57
N GLY A 50 -3.02 15.54 6.47
CA GLY A 50 -4.12 16.42 6.05
C GLY A 50 -5.15 15.74 5.13
N GLY A 51 -5.05 14.44 4.87
CA GLY A 51 -5.95 13.74 3.95
C GLY A 51 -5.23 13.16 2.74
N ILE A 52 -5.72 13.40 1.52
CA ILE A 52 -5.10 12.92 0.28
C ILE A 52 -4.31 14.04 -0.37
N TYR A 53 -3.03 13.81 -0.61
CA TYR A 53 -2.13 14.73 -1.30
C TYR A 53 -1.98 14.34 -2.76
N LEU A 54 -1.97 15.30 -3.67
CA LEU A 54 -1.54 15.14 -5.06
C LEU A 54 -0.17 15.78 -5.24
N PHE A 55 0.76 15.01 -5.77
CA PHE A 55 2.11 15.46 -6.12
C PHE A 55 2.41 15.33 -7.61
N LEU A 56 3.18 16.27 -8.12
CA LEU A 56 3.97 16.12 -9.35
C LEU A 56 5.31 15.49 -8.98
N ILE A 57 5.75 14.52 -9.76
CA ILE A 57 7.04 13.84 -9.62
C ILE A 57 7.98 14.33 -10.72
N ASP A 58 9.11 14.89 -10.34
CA ASP A 58 10.26 15.09 -11.24
C ASP A 58 11.08 13.80 -11.29
N ARG A 59 10.98 13.03 -12.36
CA ARG A 59 11.72 11.78 -12.53
C ARG A 59 13.24 11.98 -12.62
N ALA A 60 13.70 13.14 -13.07
CA ALA A 60 15.12 13.42 -13.16
C ALA A 60 15.76 13.50 -11.77
N THR A 61 15.08 14.02 -10.78
CA THR A 61 15.61 14.25 -9.44
C THR A 61 14.98 13.38 -8.35
N GLY A 62 13.81 12.82 -8.59
CA GLY A 62 12.97 12.14 -7.59
C GLY A 62 12.24 13.10 -6.66
N ALA A 63 12.23 14.40 -6.95
CA ALA A 63 11.55 15.41 -6.13
C ALA A 63 10.03 15.34 -6.31
N LEU A 64 9.30 15.69 -5.24
CA LEU A 64 7.85 15.82 -5.20
C LEU A 64 7.48 17.29 -5.09
N ALA A 65 6.46 17.73 -5.85
CA ALA A 65 5.89 19.06 -5.74
C ALA A 65 4.40 18.94 -5.47
N GLN A 66 3.93 19.42 -4.31
CA GLN A 66 2.53 19.35 -3.90
C GLN A 66 1.64 20.23 -4.77
N LEU A 67 0.56 19.66 -5.31
CA LEU A 67 -0.42 20.34 -6.16
C LEU A 67 -1.78 20.52 -5.49
N GLN A 68 -2.19 19.57 -4.61
CA GLN A 68 -3.48 19.60 -3.91
C GLN A 68 -3.39 18.84 -2.59
N VAL A 69 -4.18 19.28 -1.61
CA VAL A 69 -4.58 18.47 -0.46
C VAL A 69 -6.11 18.38 -0.48
N VAL A 70 -6.64 17.17 -0.31
CA VAL A 70 -8.07 16.89 -0.13
C VAL A 70 -8.28 16.49 1.33
N ASP A 71 -8.88 17.38 2.10
CA ASP A 71 -9.00 17.30 3.56
C ASP A 71 -10.38 16.83 4.05
N ASP A 72 -11.26 16.46 3.14
CA ASP A 72 -12.61 16.03 3.46
C ASP A 72 -12.70 14.53 3.88
N ILE A 73 -11.57 13.85 4.05
CA ILE A 73 -11.47 12.44 4.41
C ILE A 73 -10.52 12.23 5.60
N ARG A 74 -10.98 11.46 6.60
CA ARG A 74 -10.16 11.04 7.73
C ARG A 74 -9.49 9.70 7.41
N ASN A 75 -8.22 9.56 7.77
CA ASN A 75 -7.45 8.33 7.62
C ASN A 75 -7.60 7.68 6.22
N PRO A 76 -7.29 8.38 5.10
CA PRO A 76 -7.27 7.75 3.79
C PRO A 76 -6.05 6.84 3.66
N THR A 77 -6.10 5.67 4.26
CA THR A 77 -4.93 4.78 4.45
C THR A 77 -4.64 3.91 3.23
N TRP A 78 -5.60 3.81 2.31
CA TRP A 78 -5.36 3.16 1.03
C TRP A 78 -6.14 3.83 -0.10
N LEU A 79 -5.49 3.90 -1.27
CA LEU A 79 -6.00 4.56 -2.47
C LEU A 79 -5.88 3.63 -3.68
N ALA A 80 -6.89 3.60 -4.54
CA ALA A 80 -6.80 2.95 -5.84
C ALA A 80 -7.36 3.84 -6.94
N VAL A 81 -6.61 3.94 -8.03
CA VAL A 81 -7.02 4.63 -9.27
C VAL A 81 -7.51 3.58 -10.25
N ASN A 82 -8.62 3.86 -10.94
CA ASN A 82 -9.11 2.95 -11.98
C ASN A 82 -8.17 2.95 -13.21
N ALA A 83 -8.24 1.90 -14.03
CA ALA A 83 -7.37 1.75 -15.20
C ALA A 83 -7.46 2.94 -16.18
N ALA A 84 -8.63 3.56 -16.30
CA ALA A 84 -8.84 4.74 -17.15
C ALA A 84 -8.29 6.04 -16.55
N LYS A 85 -7.78 6.01 -15.30
CA LYS A 85 -7.25 7.19 -14.57
C LYS A 85 -8.28 8.33 -14.43
N THR A 86 -9.55 8.01 -14.38
CA THR A 86 -10.66 8.96 -14.28
C THR A 86 -11.32 8.98 -12.91
N ARG A 87 -11.04 7.97 -12.08
CA ARG A 87 -11.61 7.79 -10.74
C ARG A 87 -10.56 7.36 -9.74
N LEU A 88 -10.65 7.90 -8.53
CA LEU A 88 -9.91 7.45 -7.38
C LEU A 88 -10.91 7.01 -6.30
N TYR A 89 -10.63 5.86 -5.69
CA TYR A 89 -11.34 5.36 -4.52
C TYR A 89 -10.38 5.37 -3.33
N ALA A 90 -10.89 5.78 -2.17
CA ALA A 90 -10.12 5.87 -0.94
C ALA A 90 -10.89 5.25 0.21
N VAL A 91 -10.26 4.38 0.99
CA VAL A 91 -10.81 3.98 2.29
C VAL A 91 -10.71 5.15 3.27
N SER A 92 -11.64 5.25 4.19
CA SER A 92 -11.54 6.05 5.40
C SER A 92 -11.48 5.06 6.56
N GLU A 93 -10.28 4.80 7.07
CA GLU A 93 -10.02 3.80 8.12
C GLU A 93 -10.52 4.33 9.48
N ILE A 94 -11.81 4.24 9.67
CA ILE A 94 -12.56 4.64 10.87
C ILE A 94 -13.54 3.53 11.25
N ASP A 95 -14.18 3.66 12.39
CA ASP A 95 -15.13 2.69 12.96
C ASP A 95 -16.47 3.33 13.40
N ASN A 96 -16.77 4.52 12.87
CA ASN A 96 -17.91 5.32 13.32
C ASN A 96 -18.56 6.13 12.19
N TYR A 97 -18.67 5.55 11.00
CA TYR A 97 -19.31 6.22 9.86
C TYR A 97 -20.83 6.25 10.04
N ASP A 98 -21.42 7.47 9.97
CA ASP A 98 -22.87 7.72 10.01
C ASP A 98 -23.62 6.99 11.17
N GLY A 99 -22.99 6.95 12.34
CA GLY A 99 -23.57 6.31 13.55
C GLY A 99 -23.51 4.78 13.56
N SER A 100 -22.92 4.15 12.56
CA SER A 100 -22.62 2.72 12.53
C SER A 100 -21.22 2.43 13.09
N HIS A 101 -20.91 1.13 13.27
CA HIS A 101 -19.54 0.68 13.55
C HIS A 101 -18.74 0.41 12.28
N ASP A 102 -19.14 0.97 11.15
CA ASP A 102 -18.43 0.83 9.89
C ASP A 102 -17.40 1.94 9.67
N GLY A 103 -16.46 1.65 8.79
CA GLY A 103 -15.67 2.68 8.12
C GLY A 103 -16.39 3.22 6.88
N ALA A 104 -15.65 3.93 6.04
CA ALA A 104 -16.21 4.48 4.82
C ALA A 104 -15.31 4.28 3.60
N VAL A 105 -15.91 4.35 2.42
CA VAL A 105 -15.19 4.46 1.14
C VAL A 105 -15.66 5.72 0.43
N LYS A 106 -14.70 6.57 0.03
CA LYS A 106 -14.97 7.77 -0.76
C LYS A 106 -14.55 7.57 -2.21
N SER A 107 -15.36 8.11 -3.11
CA SER A 107 -15.14 8.11 -4.55
C SER A 107 -14.88 9.52 -5.03
N TYR A 108 -13.88 9.69 -5.90
CA TYR A 108 -13.48 10.96 -6.47
C TYR A 108 -13.37 10.88 -7.99
N ALA A 109 -13.80 11.92 -8.67
CA ALA A 109 -13.45 12.18 -10.06
C ALA A 109 -12.03 12.75 -10.14
N ILE A 110 -11.24 12.28 -11.09
CA ILE A 110 -9.94 12.84 -11.43
C ILE A 110 -10.13 13.76 -12.62
N ASP A 111 -9.82 15.05 -12.46
CA ASP A 111 -9.86 16.02 -13.56
C ASP A 111 -8.79 15.66 -14.61
N ALA A 112 -9.19 15.51 -15.85
CA ALA A 112 -8.30 15.03 -16.91
C ALA A 112 -7.13 15.99 -17.21
N THR A 113 -7.27 17.28 -16.86
CA THR A 113 -6.26 18.32 -17.14
C THR A 113 -5.36 18.58 -15.94
N THR A 114 -5.96 18.77 -14.77
CA THR A 114 -5.25 19.20 -13.56
C THR A 114 -4.91 18.04 -12.62
N LEU A 115 -5.51 16.86 -12.84
CA LEU A 115 -5.48 15.67 -11.98
C LEU A 115 -6.03 15.92 -10.58
N ARG A 116 -6.67 17.05 -10.36
CA ARG A 116 -7.31 17.38 -9.07
C ARG A 116 -8.50 16.47 -8.82
N LEU A 117 -8.69 16.16 -7.55
CA LEU A 117 -9.79 15.32 -7.09
C LEU A 117 -11.01 16.17 -6.76
N THR A 118 -12.17 15.71 -7.23
CA THR A 118 -13.48 16.21 -6.83
C THR A 118 -14.31 15.06 -6.30
N ARG A 119 -14.86 15.16 -5.08
CA ARG A 119 -15.65 14.10 -4.48
C ARG A 119 -16.92 13.82 -5.27
N ILE A 120 -17.20 12.54 -5.56
CA ILE A 120 -18.43 12.03 -6.14
C ILE A 120 -19.39 11.61 -5.03
N GLY A 121 -18.92 10.79 -4.09
CA GLY A 121 -19.77 10.23 -3.04
C GLY A 121 -18.97 9.57 -1.91
N VAL A 122 -19.72 9.09 -0.93
CA VAL A 122 -19.23 8.32 0.20
C VAL A 122 -20.26 7.25 0.54
N VAL A 123 -19.78 6.05 0.87
CA VAL A 123 -20.61 4.91 1.33
C VAL A 123 -19.96 4.27 2.55
N SER A 124 -20.77 3.54 3.36
CA SER A 124 -20.21 2.63 4.38
C SER A 124 -19.32 1.59 3.70
N SER A 125 -18.20 1.22 4.33
CA SER A 125 -17.35 0.11 3.89
C SER A 125 -17.92 -1.28 4.17
N ALA A 126 -19.09 -1.36 4.80
CA ALA A 126 -19.74 -2.60 5.28
C ALA A 126 -18.87 -3.41 6.27
N GLY A 127 -18.13 -2.71 7.11
CA GLY A 127 -17.27 -3.21 8.17
C GLY A 127 -16.40 -2.12 8.74
N SER A 128 -15.79 -2.31 9.92
CA SER A 128 -14.99 -1.29 10.56
C SER A 128 -13.55 -1.28 10.07
N MET A 129 -12.91 -0.11 10.16
CA MET A 129 -11.49 0.10 9.87
C MET A 129 -11.04 -0.50 8.52
N PRO A 130 -11.61 -0.06 7.37
CA PRO A 130 -11.16 -0.53 6.07
C PRO A 130 -9.70 -0.13 5.84
N ALA A 131 -8.81 -1.12 5.65
CA ALA A 131 -7.37 -0.90 5.50
C ALA A 131 -6.89 -0.98 4.05
N TYR A 132 -7.68 -1.55 3.16
CA TYR A 132 -7.30 -1.75 1.76
C TYR A 132 -8.53 -1.71 0.84
N LEU A 133 -8.31 -1.28 -0.39
CA LEU A 133 -9.27 -1.47 -1.48
C LEU A 133 -8.56 -1.69 -2.81
N SER A 134 -9.25 -2.35 -3.73
CA SER A 134 -8.78 -2.53 -5.10
C SER A 134 -9.92 -2.41 -6.10
N VAL A 135 -9.58 -2.03 -7.33
CA VAL A 135 -10.54 -1.94 -8.43
C VAL A 135 -10.41 -3.18 -9.31
N HIS A 136 -11.53 -3.82 -9.63
CA HIS A 136 -11.56 -4.93 -10.58
C HIS A 136 -11.07 -4.46 -11.97
N PRO A 137 -10.35 -5.28 -12.76
CA PRO A 137 -9.86 -4.91 -14.09
C PRO A 137 -10.93 -4.37 -15.04
N SER A 138 -12.18 -4.82 -14.92
CA SER A 138 -13.31 -4.28 -15.68
C SER A 138 -13.71 -2.85 -15.31
N GLY A 139 -13.22 -2.32 -14.19
CA GLY A 139 -13.64 -1.03 -13.64
C GLY A 139 -15.06 -0.99 -13.05
N LYS A 140 -15.77 -2.12 -13.02
CA LYS A 140 -17.19 -2.19 -12.59
C LYS A 140 -17.38 -2.50 -11.12
N PHE A 141 -16.33 -2.91 -10.41
CA PHE A 141 -16.38 -3.30 -9.00
C PHE A 141 -15.17 -2.79 -8.24
N VAL A 142 -15.38 -2.50 -6.96
CA VAL A 142 -14.35 -2.21 -5.96
C VAL A 142 -14.48 -3.23 -4.84
N PHE A 143 -13.35 -3.82 -4.45
CA PHE A 143 -13.25 -4.72 -3.29
C PHE A 143 -12.66 -3.95 -2.12
N VAL A 144 -13.17 -4.18 -0.92
CA VAL A 144 -12.72 -3.53 0.32
C VAL A 144 -12.38 -4.58 1.36
N ALA A 145 -11.20 -4.47 1.97
CA ALA A 145 -10.79 -5.26 3.12
C ALA A 145 -11.02 -4.44 4.39
N ASN A 146 -11.92 -4.89 5.23
CA ASN A 146 -12.25 -4.26 6.51
C ASN A 146 -11.44 -4.95 7.62
N TYR A 147 -10.37 -4.31 8.06
CA TYR A 147 -9.44 -4.86 9.06
C TYR A 147 -10.13 -5.09 10.41
N GLY A 148 -10.79 -4.06 10.95
CA GLY A 148 -11.52 -4.17 12.20
C GLY A 148 -12.81 -5.00 12.07
N GLY A 149 -13.44 -5.02 10.88
CA GLY A 149 -14.63 -5.80 10.60
C GLY A 149 -14.36 -7.28 10.29
N GLY A 150 -13.13 -7.65 9.97
CA GLY A 150 -12.74 -9.02 9.63
C GLY A 150 -13.45 -9.56 8.39
N ASN A 151 -13.74 -8.72 7.40
CA ASN A 151 -14.51 -9.13 6.22
C ASN A 151 -14.00 -8.48 4.93
N VAL A 152 -14.45 -9.04 3.80
CA VAL A 152 -14.32 -8.45 2.46
C VAL A 152 -15.70 -8.00 1.98
N ALA A 153 -15.79 -6.78 1.44
CA ALA A 153 -17.00 -6.26 0.80
C ALA A 153 -16.78 -5.98 -0.68
N VAL A 154 -17.80 -6.21 -1.51
CA VAL A 154 -17.81 -5.97 -2.96
C VAL A 154 -18.80 -4.86 -3.28
N PHE A 155 -18.34 -3.83 -3.95
CA PHE A 155 -19.16 -2.68 -4.33
C PHE A 155 -19.26 -2.54 -5.84
N PRO A 156 -20.46 -2.48 -6.44
CA PRO A 156 -20.63 -2.10 -7.82
C PRO A 156 -20.31 -0.61 -8.01
N VAL A 157 -19.62 -0.29 -9.10
CA VAL A 157 -19.38 1.10 -9.53
C VAL A 157 -20.60 1.60 -10.28
N THR A 158 -21.14 2.75 -9.86
CA THR A 158 -22.30 3.40 -10.48
C THR A 158 -21.91 4.16 -11.76
N ALA A 159 -22.89 4.57 -12.55
CA ALA A 159 -22.67 5.24 -13.83
C ALA A 159 -21.89 6.57 -13.70
N ASP A 160 -22.03 7.28 -12.59
CA ASP A 160 -21.28 8.50 -12.29
C ASP A 160 -19.86 8.22 -11.75
N GLY A 161 -19.54 6.94 -11.49
CA GLY A 161 -18.26 6.51 -10.92
C GLY A 161 -18.22 6.50 -9.41
N GLY A 162 -19.35 6.69 -8.73
CA GLY A 162 -19.53 6.42 -7.30
C GLY A 162 -19.61 4.92 -7.01
N LEU A 163 -19.95 4.58 -5.77
CA LEU A 163 -20.18 3.20 -5.34
C LEU A 163 -21.65 3.02 -4.95
N GLY A 164 -22.25 1.90 -5.39
CA GLY A 164 -23.57 1.45 -4.94
C GLY A 164 -23.52 0.77 -3.58
N SER A 165 -24.64 0.23 -3.13
CA SER A 165 -24.69 -0.66 -1.96
C SER A 165 -23.83 -1.91 -2.22
N PRO A 166 -23.23 -2.54 -1.19
CA PRO A 166 -22.41 -3.73 -1.38
C PRO A 166 -23.25 -4.85 -2.00
N SER A 167 -22.73 -5.48 -3.05
CA SER A 167 -23.36 -6.64 -3.70
C SER A 167 -23.05 -7.95 -2.99
N ASP A 168 -21.95 -7.98 -2.23
CA ASP A 168 -21.55 -9.13 -1.39
C ASP A 168 -20.71 -8.66 -0.21
N VAL A 169 -20.82 -9.38 0.92
CA VAL A 169 -19.99 -9.20 2.11
C VAL A 169 -19.61 -10.58 2.63
N ARG A 170 -18.32 -10.89 2.73
CA ARG A 170 -17.80 -12.18 3.17
C ARG A 170 -16.97 -12.02 4.43
N PRO A 171 -17.46 -12.51 5.59
CA PRO A 171 -16.66 -12.59 6.79
C PRO A 171 -15.51 -13.59 6.59
N SER A 172 -14.36 -13.30 7.15
CA SER A 172 -13.31 -14.28 7.32
C SER A 172 -13.60 -15.14 8.55
N VAL A 173 -13.42 -16.45 8.40
CA VAL A 173 -13.74 -17.42 9.45
C VAL A 173 -12.60 -18.44 9.53
N GLY A 174 -12.10 -18.67 10.74
CA GLY A 174 -11.02 -19.62 10.98
C GLY A 174 -10.70 -19.77 12.46
N ALA A 175 -9.72 -20.61 12.77
CA ALA A 175 -9.19 -20.74 14.11
C ALA A 175 -8.31 -19.55 14.47
N ARG A 176 -8.31 -19.15 15.74
CA ARG A 176 -7.38 -18.13 16.26
C ARG A 176 -6.02 -18.75 16.50
N HIS A 177 -4.99 -17.95 16.29
CA HIS A 177 -3.59 -18.31 16.49
C HIS A 177 -2.91 -17.38 17.49
N PRO A 178 -1.75 -17.76 18.06
CA PRO A 178 -0.95 -16.85 18.88
C PRO A 178 -0.49 -15.64 18.06
N GLY A 179 -0.43 -14.47 18.68
CA GLY A 179 0.04 -13.22 18.06
C GLY A 179 1.57 -13.16 17.86
N ARG A 180 2.26 -14.31 17.88
CA ARG A 180 3.70 -14.43 17.68
C ARG A 180 4.05 -15.69 16.91
N ALA A 181 4.97 -15.57 15.97
CA ALA A 181 5.52 -16.70 15.24
C ALA A 181 6.50 -17.50 16.13
N ALA A 182 6.59 -18.81 15.88
CA ALA A 182 7.45 -19.69 16.69
C ALA A 182 8.95 -19.40 16.47
N ASP A 183 9.32 -18.80 15.36
CA ASP A 183 10.68 -18.50 14.94
C ASP A 183 10.93 -16.98 14.79
N ASP A 184 10.33 -16.19 15.67
CA ASP A 184 10.56 -14.76 15.77
C ASP A 184 12.05 -14.44 15.92
N PRO A 185 12.51 -13.29 15.36
CA PRO A 185 13.85 -12.80 15.63
C PRO A 185 14.09 -12.59 17.13
N ALA A 186 15.31 -12.84 17.59
CA ALA A 186 15.68 -12.55 18.97
C ALA A 186 15.47 -11.06 19.27
N GLY A 187 14.74 -10.73 20.33
CA GLY A 187 14.41 -9.36 20.71
C GLY A 187 13.15 -8.80 20.05
N GLN A 188 12.34 -9.61 19.38
CA GLN A 188 11.06 -9.20 18.84
C GLN A 188 10.10 -8.74 19.94
N PHE A 189 9.67 -7.47 19.91
CA PHE A 189 8.64 -6.92 20.79
C PHE A 189 7.38 -6.50 20.02
N GLY A 190 7.47 -6.35 18.69
CA GLY A 190 6.30 -6.10 17.84
C GLY A 190 5.31 -7.24 17.95
N VAL A 191 4.03 -6.95 17.88
CA VAL A 191 2.93 -7.92 17.90
C VAL A 191 1.98 -7.55 16.77
N SER A 192 1.51 -8.54 16.02
CA SER A 192 0.40 -8.41 15.10
C SER A 192 -0.89 -8.80 15.81
N ASP A 193 -2.02 -8.20 15.40
CA ASP A 193 -3.32 -8.48 15.99
C ASP A 193 -3.81 -9.86 15.57
N HIS A 194 -4.08 -10.75 16.57
CA HIS A 194 -4.59 -12.11 16.36
C HIS A 194 -5.81 -12.41 17.26
N ASP A 195 -6.44 -11.39 17.81
CA ASP A 195 -7.60 -11.52 18.69
C ASP A 195 -8.90 -11.82 17.93
N THR A 196 -9.01 -11.35 16.70
CA THR A 196 -10.16 -11.53 15.80
C THR A 196 -9.67 -11.66 14.35
N PRO A 197 -10.56 -11.97 13.37
CA PRO A 197 -10.21 -11.80 11.96
C PRO A 197 -9.82 -10.36 11.64
N HIS A 198 -8.71 -10.18 10.91
CA HIS A 198 -8.20 -8.88 10.48
C HIS A 198 -7.82 -8.92 8.99
N VAL A 199 -8.83 -8.76 8.12
CA VAL A 199 -8.59 -8.79 6.67
C VAL A 199 -7.86 -7.51 6.26
N HIS A 200 -6.58 -7.65 5.87
CA HIS A 200 -5.69 -6.52 5.64
C HIS A 200 -5.58 -6.10 4.17
N MET A 201 -5.66 -7.04 3.24
CA MET A 201 -5.58 -6.76 1.80
C MET A 201 -6.59 -7.60 1.04
N VAL A 202 -7.18 -7.03 -0.01
CA VAL A 202 -7.99 -7.74 -1.01
C VAL A 202 -7.67 -7.21 -2.40
N ALA A 203 -7.43 -8.11 -3.36
CA ALA A 203 -7.24 -7.72 -4.75
C ALA A 203 -7.68 -8.83 -5.71
N PRO A 204 -8.14 -8.49 -6.92
CA PRO A 204 -8.34 -9.46 -7.98
C PRO A 204 -6.99 -10.00 -8.47
N ASP A 205 -6.99 -11.20 -8.99
CA ASP A 205 -5.90 -11.72 -9.79
C ASP A 205 -5.75 -10.93 -11.10
N PRO A 206 -4.65 -11.07 -11.85
CA PRO A 206 -4.46 -10.33 -13.10
C PRO A 206 -5.55 -10.54 -14.16
N SER A 207 -6.27 -11.67 -14.13
CA SER A 207 -7.38 -11.95 -15.03
C SER A 207 -8.70 -11.35 -14.60
N GLY A 208 -8.85 -11.04 -13.30
CA GLY A 208 -10.10 -10.64 -12.65
C GLY A 208 -11.06 -11.81 -12.39
N GLN A 209 -10.67 -13.05 -12.66
CA GLN A 209 -11.53 -14.21 -12.41
C GLN A 209 -11.52 -14.66 -10.96
N PHE A 210 -10.45 -14.37 -10.24
CA PHE A 210 -10.29 -14.69 -8.82
C PHE A 210 -10.04 -13.43 -8.01
N VAL A 211 -10.50 -13.47 -6.76
CA VAL A 211 -10.23 -12.44 -5.75
C VAL A 211 -9.53 -13.11 -4.57
N ILE A 212 -8.43 -12.52 -4.15
CA ILE A 212 -7.60 -13.03 -3.08
C ILE A 212 -7.58 -12.01 -1.95
N ALA A 213 -7.66 -12.47 -0.71
CA ALA A 213 -7.50 -11.62 0.46
C ALA A 213 -6.59 -12.27 1.50
N ASN A 214 -5.85 -11.44 2.24
CA ASN A 214 -5.08 -11.83 3.40
C ASN A 214 -5.81 -11.44 4.68
N ASP A 215 -5.96 -12.38 5.57
CA ASP A 215 -6.38 -12.18 6.95
C ASP A 215 -5.17 -12.34 7.88
N ALA A 216 -4.70 -11.23 8.41
CA ALA A 216 -3.55 -11.19 9.31
C ALA A 216 -3.88 -11.80 10.69
N GLY A 217 -5.12 -11.65 11.15
CA GLY A 217 -5.55 -12.12 12.46
C GLY A 217 -5.74 -13.64 12.55
N LEU A 218 -6.08 -14.28 11.44
CA LEU A 218 -6.30 -15.72 11.38
C LEU A 218 -5.19 -16.50 10.66
N ASP A 219 -4.12 -15.83 10.22
CA ASP A 219 -3.03 -16.42 9.42
C ASP A 219 -3.52 -17.09 8.13
N LEU A 220 -4.47 -16.47 7.43
CA LEU A 220 -5.12 -17.05 6.27
C LEU A 220 -4.92 -16.19 5.00
N THR A 221 -4.79 -16.88 3.86
CA THR A 221 -5.03 -16.32 2.53
C THR A 221 -6.28 -16.96 1.96
N LEU A 222 -7.28 -16.14 1.65
CA LEU A 222 -8.58 -16.54 1.15
C LEU A 222 -8.64 -16.36 -0.36
N VAL A 223 -9.25 -17.30 -1.09
CA VAL A 223 -9.40 -17.27 -2.53
C VAL A 223 -10.85 -17.53 -2.93
N TRP A 224 -11.39 -16.64 -3.74
CA TRP A 224 -12.73 -16.79 -4.31
C TRP A 224 -12.69 -16.70 -5.84
N ARG A 225 -13.59 -17.42 -6.49
CA ARG A 225 -13.96 -17.12 -7.87
C ARG A 225 -14.87 -15.90 -7.86
N PHE A 226 -14.67 -14.96 -8.74
CA PHE A 226 -15.48 -13.77 -8.84
C PHE A 226 -16.56 -13.92 -9.92
N ASP A 227 -17.82 -13.87 -9.54
CA ASP A 227 -18.94 -13.73 -10.48
C ASP A 227 -19.14 -12.25 -10.81
N ALA A 228 -18.54 -11.81 -11.90
CA ALA A 228 -18.61 -10.42 -12.35
C ALA A 228 -20.00 -10.02 -12.91
N GLN A 229 -20.92 -10.95 -13.11
CA GLN A 229 -22.29 -10.64 -13.49
C GLN A 229 -23.14 -10.29 -12.27
N ALA A 230 -23.00 -11.07 -11.20
CA ALA A 230 -23.75 -10.86 -9.97
C ALA A 230 -23.00 -9.97 -8.94
N GLY A 231 -21.69 -9.73 -9.14
CA GLY A 231 -20.84 -9.03 -8.18
C GLY A 231 -20.63 -9.84 -6.89
N ARG A 232 -20.43 -11.16 -6.99
CA ARG A 232 -20.36 -12.07 -5.85
C ARG A 232 -19.08 -12.87 -5.79
N LEU A 233 -18.62 -13.13 -4.56
CA LEU A 233 -17.50 -14.01 -4.25
C LEU A 233 -18.02 -15.42 -4.02
N LEU A 234 -17.60 -16.37 -4.85
CA LEU A 234 -17.93 -17.79 -4.77
C LEU A 234 -16.69 -18.57 -4.32
N PRO A 235 -16.80 -19.63 -3.52
CA PRO A 235 -15.65 -20.43 -3.13
C PRO A 235 -14.84 -20.90 -4.35
N ALA A 236 -13.51 -20.76 -4.31
CA ALA A 236 -12.60 -21.39 -5.28
C ALA A 236 -12.42 -22.89 -4.94
N ASP A 237 -11.71 -23.63 -5.81
CA ASP A 237 -11.42 -25.06 -5.60
C ASP A 237 -10.59 -25.29 -4.31
N VAL A 238 -9.65 -24.37 -4.03
CA VAL A 238 -8.90 -24.30 -2.77
C VAL A 238 -9.15 -22.93 -2.15
N PRO A 239 -10.21 -22.78 -1.33
CA PRO A 239 -10.66 -21.46 -0.91
C PRO A 239 -9.83 -20.84 0.21
N VAL A 240 -8.97 -21.62 0.88
CA VAL A 240 -8.20 -21.18 2.05
C VAL A 240 -6.80 -21.77 2.01
N ILE A 241 -5.78 -20.92 2.19
CA ILE A 241 -4.37 -21.30 2.38
C ILE A 241 -3.92 -20.77 3.73
N GLY A 242 -3.49 -21.66 4.64
CA GLY A 242 -2.93 -21.29 5.93
C GLY A 242 -1.48 -20.81 5.81
N ALA A 243 -1.15 -19.75 6.51
CA ALA A 243 0.23 -19.35 6.79
C ALA A 243 0.71 -20.02 8.10
N PRO A 244 2.03 -20.03 8.39
CA PRO A 244 2.51 -20.44 9.71
C PRO A 244 1.86 -19.62 10.82
N SER A 245 1.55 -20.30 11.93
CA SER A 245 0.85 -19.67 13.07
C SER A 245 1.61 -18.45 13.60
N GLY A 246 0.93 -17.32 13.75
CA GLY A 246 1.47 -16.06 14.20
C GLY A 246 2.23 -15.24 13.15
N SER A 247 2.22 -15.65 11.88
CA SER A 247 2.94 -14.95 10.80
C SER A 247 2.25 -13.67 10.31
N ALA A 248 0.93 -13.60 10.38
CA ALA A 248 0.09 -12.49 9.92
C ALA A 248 0.30 -12.13 8.42
N PRO A 249 -0.29 -12.86 7.48
CA PRO A 249 -0.31 -12.48 6.07
C PRO A 249 -0.90 -11.09 5.89
N ARG A 250 -0.12 -10.18 5.32
CA ARG A 250 -0.51 -8.76 5.24
C ARG A 250 -0.79 -8.32 3.81
N HIS A 251 0.23 -8.16 3.02
CA HIS A 251 0.16 -7.75 1.61
C HIS A 251 0.75 -8.82 0.69
N PHE A 252 0.26 -8.84 -0.54
CA PHE A 252 0.79 -9.72 -1.57
C PHE A 252 1.02 -8.99 -2.88
N ALA A 253 1.80 -9.60 -3.76
CA ALA A 253 2.02 -9.11 -5.10
C ALA A 253 2.05 -10.25 -6.11
N PHE A 254 1.43 -10.06 -7.27
CA PHE A 254 1.62 -10.92 -8.41
C PHE A 254 2.87 -10.52 -9.18
N HIS A 255 3.57 -11.51 -9.68
CA HIS A 255 4.60 -11.28 -10.69
C HIS A 255 3.94 -10.87 -12.02
N PRO A 256 4.54 -9.98 -12.83
CA PRO A 256 3.96 -9.55 -14.10
C PRO A 256 3.64 -10.66 -15.12
N ASN A 257 4.26 -11.85 -14.97
CA ASN A 257 3.94 -13.01 -15.82
C ASN A 257 2.61 -13.70 -15.47
N GLY A 258 1.95 -13.29 -14.38
CA GLY A 258 0.67 -13.84 -13.92
C GLY A 258 0.73 -15.28 -13.39
N ARG A 259 1.94 -15.85 -13.17
CA ARG A 259 2.13 -17.26 -12.75
C ARG A 259 2.74 -17.42 -11.37
N LEU A 260 3.13 -16.32 -10.72
CA LEU A 260 3.77 -16.30 -9.42
C LEU A 260 3.05 -15.33 -8.50
N PHE A 261 2.96 -15.72 -7.26
CA PHE A 261 2.34 -14.95 -6.20
C PHE A 261 3.30 -14.89 -5.01
N TYR A 262 3.51 -13.69 -4.48
CA TYR A 262 4.39 -13.41 -3.34
C TYR A 262 3.56 -12.88 -2.20
N ASN A 263 3.57 -13.58 -1.08
CA ASN A 263 2.80 -13.26 0.12
C ASN A 263 3.71 -12.79 1.23
N LEU A 264 3.53 -11.57 1.70
CA LEU A 264 4.31 -10.98 2.78
C LEU A 264 3.62 -11.22 4.11
N TYR A 265 4.36 -11.76 5.06
CA TYR A 265 3.94 -11.93 6.44
C TYR A 265 4.46 -10.79 7.29
N GLU A 266 3.55 -10.16 8.05
CA GLU A 266 3.85 -8.93 8.81
C GLU A 266 4.77 -9.20 9.98
N HIS A 267 4.44 -10.24 10.78
CA HIS A 267 5.03 -10.42 12.10
C HIS A 267 6.47 -10.92 12.04
N ASP A 268 6.74 -11.90 11.22
CA ASP A 268 8.05 -12.54 11.09
C ASP A 268 8.86 -12.07 9.87
N ALA A 269 8.33 -11.06 9.14
CA ALA A 269 8.97 -10.46 7.97
C ALA A 269 9.46 -11.50 6.95
N LYS A 270 8.62 -12.46 6.61
CA LYS A 270 8.89 -13.48 5.58
C LYS A 270 8.07 -13.24 4.33
N VAL A 271 8.63 -13.67 3.21
CA VAL A 271 7.93 -13.73 1.92
C VAL A 271 7.74 -15.20 1.56
N ALA A 272 6.49 -15.64 1.44
CA ALA A 272 6.15 -16.93 0.87
C ALA A 272 5.91 -16.79 -0.64
N VAL A 273 6.55 -17.66 -1.41
CA VAL A 273 6.48 -17.72 -2.88
C VAL A 273 5.59 -18.87 -3.28
N TYR A 274 4.68 -18.62 -4.20
CA TYR A 274 3.76 -19.62 -4.74
C TYR A 274 3.79 -19.63 -6.27
N ASP A 275 3.69 -20.82 -6.86
CA ASP A 275 3.18 -20.95 -8.22
C ASP A 275 1.68 -20.66 -8.20
N TYR A 276 1.21 -19.82 -9.11
CA TYR A 276 -0.20 -19.47 -9.27
C TYR A 276 -0.76 -20.01 -10.56
N ASP A 277 -1.86 -20.74 -10.46
CA ASP A 277 -2.65 -21.19 -11.60
C ASP A 277 -3.89 -20.30 -11.78
N GLY A 278 -3.83 -19.39 -12.75
CA GLY A 278 -4.94 -18.46 -13.05
C GLY A 278 -6.18 -19.12 -13.65
N THR A 279 -6.17 -20.42 -13.95
CA THR A 279 -7.36 -21.15 -14.42
C THR A 279 -8.21 -21.71 -13.28
N SER A 280 -7.58 -22.07 -12.18
CA SER A 280 -8.20 -22.65 -10.98
C SER A 280 -8.16 -21.73 -9.75
N GLY A 281 -7.33 -20.67 -9.77
CA GLY A 281 -7.06 -19.84 -8.60
C GLY A 281 -6.14 -20.51 -7.57
N THR A 282 -5.50 -21.62 -7.92
CA THR A 282 -4.72 -22.43 -6.98
C THR A 282 -3.34 -21.80 -6.72
N LEU A 283 -2.95 -21.74 -5.45
CA LEU A 283 -1.63 -21.33 -4.97
C LEU A 283 -0.87 -22.56 -4.48
N ARG A 284 0.28 -22.85 -5.07
CA ARG A 284 1.16 -23.97 -4.67
C ARG A 284 2.45 -23.39 -4.09
N HIS A 285 2.67 -23.62 -2.79
CA HIS A 285 3.86 -23.14 -2.10
C HIS A 285 5.15 -23.66 -2.73
N LYS A 286 6.15 -22.79 -2.84
CA LYS A 286 7.44 -23.06 -3.47
C LYS A 286 8.63 -22.72 -2.54
N GLN A 287 8.58 -21.59 -1.85
CA GLN A 287 9.66 -21.09 -0.99
C GLN A 287 9.10 -20.22 0.13
N THR A 288 9.76 -20.19 1.26
CA THR A 288 9.61 -19.10 2.25
C THR A 288 10.99 -18.54 2.55
N ILE A 289 11.16 -17.22 2.50
CA ILE A 289 12.44 -16.53 2.70
C ILE A 289 12.26 -15.33 3.60
N SER A 290 13.24 -15.08 4.50
CA SER A 290 13.25 -13.90 5.35
C SER A 290 13.53 -12.62 4.55
N ALA A 291 12.82 -11.54 4.88
CA ALA A 291 13.10 -10.18 4.41
C ALA A 291 14.04 -9.41 5.36
N LEU A 292 14.72 -10.12 6.26
CA LEU A 292 15.67 -9.56 7.20
C LEU A 292 17.10 -10.02 6.86
N PRO A 293 18.12 -9.23 7.18
CA PRO A 293 19.50 -9.64 6.98
C PRO A 293 19.82 -10.87 7.84
N PRO A 294 20.81 -11.70 7.43
CA PRO A 294 21.22 -12.87 8.19
C PRO A 294 21.59 -12.51 9.63
N LYS A 295 21.13 -13.31 10.59
CA LYS A 295 21.35 -13.12 12.05
C LYS A 295 20.75 -11.81 12.61
N PHE A 296 19.74 -11.24 11.95
CA PHE A 296 19.03 -10.09 12.49
C PHE A 296 18.53 -10.41 13.91
N ALA A 297 18.74 -9.44 14.80
CA ALA A 297 18.18 -9.44 16.15
C ALA A 297 17.54 -8.05 16.38
N GLY A 298 16.31 -8.03 16.88
CA GLY A 298 15.54 -6.80 17.04
C GLY A 298 14.07 -7.03 16.69
N SER A 299 13.33 -5.93 16.62
CA SER A 299 11.91 -5.98 16.32
C SER A 299 11.61 -5.58 14.89
N VAL A 300 10.66 -6.27 14.26
CA VAL A 300 10.21 -6.01 12.90
C VAL A 300 8.69 -6.15 12.82
N LEU A 301 8.10 -5.41 11.91
CA LEU A 301 6.76 -5.63 11.36
C LEU A 301 6.84 -5.26 9.87
N ALA A 302 6.88 -6.25 9.00
CA ALA A 302 6.90 -6.02 7.57
C ALA A 302 5.58 -5.35 7.11
N SER A 303 5.60 -4.59 6.03
CA SER A 303 4.41 -3.82 5.68
C SER A 303 4.03 -3.86 4.20
N GLU A 304 4.93 -3.56 3.29
CA GLU A 304 4.59 -3.49 1.87
C GLU A 304 5.50 -4.39 1.04
N ILE A 305 4.94 -4.94 -0.03
CA ILE A 305 5.64 -5.76 -1.01
C ILE A 305 5.32 -5.27 -2.42
N LYS A 306 6.35 -5.04 -3.24
CA LYS A 306 6.20 -4.62 -4.64
C LYS A 306 7.14 -5.41 -5.54
N VAL A 307 6.62 -5.88 -6.66
CA VAL A 307 7.42 -6.43 -7.77
C VAL A 307 7.68 -5.32 -8.77
N ALA A 308 8.94 -5.14 -9.19
CA ALA A 308 9.27 -4.21 -10.27
C ALA A 308 8.56 -4.62 -11.59
N ALA A 309 8.23 -3.64 -12.43
CA ALA A 309 7.47 -3.87 -13.66
C ALA A 309 8.10 -4.93 -14.59
N GLY A 310 9.44 -5.03 -14.60
CA GLY A 310 10.17 -6.05 -15.35
C GLY A 310 10.21 -7.44 -14.70
N GLY A 311 9.64 -7.63 -13.51
CA GLY A 311 9.58 -8.91 -12.78
C GLY A 311 10.92 -9.36 -12.16
N ARG A 312 12.04 -8.69 -12.45
CA ARG A 312 13.38 -9.16 -12.03
C ARG A 312 13.71 -8.88 -10.56
N PHE A 313 13.00 -7.96 -9.93
CA PHE A 313 13.26 -7.53 -8.55
C PHE A 313 11.96 -7.42 -7.77
N LEU A 314 12.06 -7.70 -6.46
CA LEU A 314 11.00 -7.55 -5.50
C LEU A 314 11.54 -6.75 -4.30
N TYR A 315 10.70 -5.87 -3.76
CA TYR A 315 11.02 -4.97 -2.66
C TYR A 315 10.06 -5.18 -1.50
N VAL A 316 10.59 -5.15 -0.27
CA VAL A 316 9.82 -5.25 0.97
C VAL A 316 10.22 -4.12 1.90
N SER A 317 9.24 -3.48 2.55
CA SER A 317 9.49 -2.51 3.61
C SER A 317 9.24 -3.13 4.99
N ASN A 318 10.15 -2.86 5.95
CA ASN A 318 10.15 -3.40 7.31
C ASN A 318 10.05 -2.25 8.31
N ARG A 319 8.87 -2.04 8.93
CA ARG A 319 8.60 -0.96 9.89
C ARG A 319 9.58 -1.01 11.06
N LEU A 320 9.43 -1.14 12.19
CA LEU A 320 10.29 -1.14 13.38
C LEU A 320 11.80 -1.28 13.13
N HIS A 321 12.20 -2.08 12.14
CA HIS A 321 13.59 -2.19 11.67
C HIS A 321 14.04 -1.00 10.80
N GLY A 322 13.13 -0.39 10.05
CA GLY A 322 13.44 0.75 9.17
C GLY A 322 14.11 0.39 7.85
N GLY A 323 14.18 -0.89 7.49
CA GLY A 323 14.86 -1.41 6.29
C GLY A 323 13.93 -1.55 5.08
N LEU A 324 14.53 -1.41 3.89
CA LEU A 324 13.96 -1.73 2.59
C LEU A 324 14.78 -2.90 2.01
N SER A 325 14.18 -4.07 1.95
CA SER A 325 14.85 -5.30 1.48
C SER A 325 14.65 -5.49 -0.01
N VAL A 326 15.70 -5.89 -0.72
CA VAL A 326 15.72 -6.08 -2.16
C VAL A 326 15.99 -7.55 -2.48
N PHE A 327 15.16 -8.12 -3.34
CA PHE A 327 15.31 -9.49 -3.81
C PHE A 327 15.48 -9.53 -5.32
N ALA A 328 16.39 -10.37 -5.79
CA ALA A 328 16.40 -10.83 -7.17
C ALA A 328 15.40 -11.98 -7.32
N VAL A 329 14.63 -11.95 -8.38
CA VAL A 329 13.68 -12.98 -8.77
C VAL A 329 14.36 -13.89 -9.80
N ALA A 330 14.50 -15.17 -9.49
CA ALA A 330 15.04 -16.15 -10.41
C ALA A 330 14.02 -16.51 -11.51
N ALA A 331 14.48 -17.18 -12.56
CA ALA A 331 13.62 -17.57 -13.69
C ALA A 331 12.45 -18.49 -13.28
N ASP A 332 12.63 -19.27 -12.22
CA ASP A 332 11.59 -20.13 -11.64
C ASP A 332 10.73 -19.40 -10.59
N GLY A 333 10.98 -18.11 -10.35
CA GLY A 333 10.25 -17.27 -9.42
C GLY A 333 10.78 -17.29 -7.97
N GLN A 334 11.77 -18.12 -7.65
CA GLN A 334 12.36 -18.11 -6.33
C GLN A 334 13.09 -16.77 -6.06
N LEU A 335 13.11 -16.39 -4.80
CA LEU A 335 13.70 -15.14 -4.33
C LEU A 335 15.08 -15.37 -3.71
N ARG A 336 15.98 -14.45 -3.96
CA ARG A 336 17.26 -14.33 -3.26
C ARG A 336 17.46 -12.89 -2.82
N MET A 337 17.57 -12.67 -1.53
CA MET A 337 17.88 -11.33 -0.99
C MET A 337 19.25 -10.88 -1.50
N THR A 338 19.32 -9.69 -2.06
CA THR A 338 20.54 -9.11 -2.67
C THR A 338 21.11 -7.98 -1.87
N SER A 339 20.27 -7.17 -1.27
CA SER A 339 20.68 -6.03 -0.45
C SER A 339 19.54 -5.58 0.47
N GLU A 340 19.91 -4.73 1.40
CA GLU A 340 19.02 -3.96 2.23
C GLU A 340 19.51 -2.52 2.30
N THR A 341 18.59 -1.59 2.41
CA THR A 341 18.86 -0.16 2.53
C THR A 341 17.98 0.44 3.62
N TRP A 342 18.52 1.35 4.42
CA TRP A 342 17.73 2.10 5.38
C TRP A 342 16.74 3.04 4.65
N SER A 343 15.50 3.14 5.16
CA SER A 343 14.46 4.02 4.59
C SER A 343 14.75 5.52 4.78
N HIS A 344 15.76 5.87 5.58
CA HIS A 344 16.16 7.22 5.99
C HIS A 344 15.14 7.96 6.88
N ALA A 345 14.09 7.27 7.34
CA ALA A 345 13.13 7.79 8.32
C ALA A 345 12.45 6.64 9.10
N ASP A 346 11.54 6.96 10.02
CA ASP A 346 10.91 5.98 10.90
C ASP A 346 9.64 5.39 10.27
N SER A 347 9.49 4.07 10.45
CA SER A 347 8.30 3.29 10.09
C SER A 347 7.95 3.35 8.59
N PRO A 348 8.78 2.76 7.70
CA PRO A 348 8.47 2.62 6.27
C PRO A 348 7.25 1.71 6.07
N ARG A 349 6.05 2.33 5.98
CA ARG A 349 4.77 1.59 5.94
C ARG A 349 4.36 1.19 4.52
N SER A 350 4.69 1.98 3.52
CA SER A 350 4.37 1.67 2.13
C SER A 350 5.50 2.11 1.20
N ILE A 351 5.66 1.39 0.11
CA ILE A 351 6.56 1.72 -0.98
C ILE A 351 5.80 1.76 -2.30
N ALA A 352 6.18 2.66 -3.18
CA ALA A 352 5.65 2.76 -4.53
C ALA A 352 6.80 2.88 -5.54
N ILE A 353 6.68 2.17 -6.66
CA ILE A 353 7.65 2.24 -7.76
C ILE A 353 7.02 3.08 -8.87
N ASP A 354 7.78 4.00 -9.44
CA ASP A 354 7.29 4.80 -10.57
C ASP A 354 7.07 3.89 -11.80
N PRO A 355 6.14 4.22 -12.70
CA PRO A 355 5.85 3.39 -13.87
C PRO A 355 7.07 3.15 -14.80
N GLY A 356 8.06 4.05 -14.78
CA GLY A 356 9.33 3.87 -15.50
C GLY A 356 10.25 2.83 -14.87
N GLY A 357 10.04 2.51 -13.60
CA GLY A 357 10.85 1.55 -12.85
C GLY A 357 12.20 2.08 -12.37
N ASP A 358 12.43 3.40 -12.44
CA ASP A 358 13.72 4.04 -12.10
C ASP A 358 13.74 4.60 -10.66
N LEU A 359 12.57 4.82 -10.07
CA LEU A 359 12.41 5.43 -8.76
C LEU A 359 11.52 4.57 -7.86
N LEU A 360 11.93 4.47 -6.59
CA LEU A 360 11.09 3.96 -5.51
C LEU A 360 10.89 5.06 -4.47
N TYR A 361 9.65 5.25 -4.05
CA TYR A 361 9.25 6.14 -2.97
C TYR A 361 8.83 5.33 -1.76
N CYS A 362 9.22 5.80 -0.58
CA CYS A 362 8.91 5.18 0.70
C CYS A 362 8.13 6.16 1.59
N CYS A 363 6.92 5.78 1.97
CA CYS A 363 6.09 6.49 2.93
C CYS A 363 6.51 6.09 4.34
N ASN A 364 7.16 6.99 5.07
CA ASN A 364 7.65 6.78 6.43
C ASN A 364 6.63 7.34 7.41
N GLN A 365 5.73 6.49 7.88
CA GLN A 365 4.54 6.88 8.65
C GLN A 365 4.86 7.69 9.90
N ARG A 366 5.80 7.23 10.74
CA ARG A 366 6.20 7.91 11.99
C ARG A 366 7.29 8.96 11.76
N GLY A 367 7.97 8.86 10.61
CA GLY A 367 8.97 9.83 10.20
C GLY A 367 8.38 11.05 9.49
N ASP A 368 7.05 11.14 9.37
CA ASP A 368 6.31 12.26 8.75
C ASP A 368 6.95 12.73 7.44
N SER A 369 7.35 11.76 6.59
CA SER A 369 8.09 12.06 5.37
C SER A 369 7.94 10.99 4.29
N ILE A 370 8.14 11.40 3.05
CA ILE A 370 8.36 10.50 1.92
C ILE A 370 9.81 10.62 1.49
N THR A 371 10.51 9.51 1.42
CA THR A 371 11.89 9.43 0.90
C THR A 371 11.91 8.79 -0.48
N SER A 372 12.86 9.18 -1.33
CA SER A 372 12.98 8.63 -2.69
C SER A 372 14.34 7.97 -2.94
N PHE A 373 14.32 6.94 -3.78
CA PHE A 373 15.48 6.11 -4.10
C PHE A 373 15.58 5.90 -5.60
N ARG A 374 16.80 5.91 -6.15
CA ARG A 374 17.10 5.40 -7.48
C ARG A 374 17.18 3.89 -7.44
N ILE A 375 16.55 3.24 -8.40
CA ILE A 375 16.65 1.80 -8.61
C ILE A 375 17.76 1.54 -9.62
N ASN A 376 18.76 0.75 -9.22
CA ASN A 376 19.78 0.27 -10.17
C ASN A 376 19.14 -0.82 -11.06
N GLY A 377 18.93 -0.52 -12.32
CA GLY A 377 18.26 -1.42 -13.26
C GLY A 377 18.95 -2.77 -13.49
N ALA A 378 20.25 -2.90 -13.19
CA ALA A 378 20.98 -4.16 -13.33
C ALA A 378 20.90 -5.05 -12.07
N THR A 379 20.92 -4.45 -10.88
CA THR A 379 21.04 -5.16 -9.60
C THR A 379 19.80 -5.06 -8.72
N GLY A 380 18.87 -4.14 -9.00
CA GLY A 380 17.73 -3.80 -8.15
C GLY A 380 18.08 -2.95 -6.93
N ALA A 381 19.36 -2.71 -6.65
CA ALA A 381 19.79 -2.00 -5.46
C ALA A 381 19.22 -0.58 -5.41
N LEU A 382 18.88 -0.14 -4.20
CA LEU A 382 18.31 1.18 -3.94
C LEU A 382 19.42 2.15 -3.53
N GLN A 383 19.44 3.32 -4.16
CA GLN A 383 20.31 4.43 -3.81
C GLN A 383 19.46 5.61 -3.38
N PHE A 384 19.62 6.07 -2.15
CA PHE A 384 18.91 7.25 -1.64
C PHE A 384 19.25 8.48 -2.48
N THR A 385 18.22 9.24 -2.89
CA THR A 385 18.38 10.44 -3.72
C THR A 385 18.80 11.68 -2.92
N GLY A 386 18.78 11.61 -1.58
CA GLY A 386 18.93 12.77 -0.70
C GLY A 386 17.62 13.56 -0.53
N ARG A 387 16.48 13.07 -1.04
CA ARG A 387 15.21 13.79 -1.02
C ARG A 387 14.31 13.30 0.10
N PHE A 388 13.81 14.27 0.85
CA PHE A 388 12.74 14.12 1.85
C PHE A 388 11.61 15.08 1.46
N GLU A 389 10.39 14.56 1.35
CA GLU A 389 9.20 15.39 1.25
C GLU A 389 8.46 15.31 2.58
N PRO A 390 8.28 16.43 3.31
CA PRO A 390 7.53 16.44 4.56
C PRO A 390 6.04 16.24 4.28
N VAL A 391 5.51 15.13 4.78
CA VAL A 391 4.08 14.78 4.74
C VAL A 391 3.75 14.11 6.06
N GLY A 392 2.77 14.63 6.80
CA GLY A 392 2.37 14.03 8.07
C GLY A 392 1.79 12.63 7.88
N SER A 393 2.32 11.65 8.60
CA SER A 393 1.90 10.25 8.63
C SER A 393 1.52 9.66 7.26
N PRO A 394 2.39 9.69 6.24
CA PRO A 394 2.08 9.12 4.93
C PRO A 394 2.06 7.60 5.02
N VAL A 395 1.04 6.94 4.45
CA VAL A 395 0.82 5.50 4.63
C VAL A 395 0.56 4.71 3.36
N CYS A 396 0.23 5.37 2.27
CA CYS A 396 0.14 4.77 0.95
C CYS A 396 0.46 5.78 -0.14
N MET A 397 0.95 5.29 -1.28
CA MET A 397 1.24 6.11 -2.45
C MET A 397 0.89 5.34 -3.73
N THR A 398 0.14 5.97 -4.60
CA THR A 398 -0.18 5.45 -5.93
C THR A 398 0.40 6.38 -6.98
N ILE A 399 1.31 5.86 -7.82
CA ILE A 399 2.02 6.62 -8.85
C ILE A 399 1.49 6.23 -10.23
N PHE A 400 1.32 7.21 -11.10
CA PHE A 400 0.85 6.99 -12.47
C PHE A 400 1.37 8.05 -13.43
N ASP A 401 1.48 7.66 -14.70
CA ASP A 401 1.72 8.60 -15.79
C ASP A 401 0.42 9.21 -16.26
N ARG A 402 0.48 10.46 -16.65
CA ARG A 402 -0.56 11.06 -17.47
C ARG A 402 -0.44 10.42 -18.86
N GLY A 403 -1.47 9.70 -19.27
CA GLY A 403 -1.54 9.08 -20.59
C GLY A 403 -1.57 10.10 -21.73
#